data_253a240548cb3b7658772a75ab5177dd
#
_entry.id   253a240548cb3b7658772a75ab5177dd
#
_cell.length_a   1.000
_cell.length_b   1.000
_cell.length_c   1.000
_cell.angle_alpha   90.00
_cell.angle_beta   90.00
_cell.angle_gamma   90.00
#
_symmetry.space_group_name_H-M   'P 1'
#
loop_
_entity.id
_entity.type
_entity.pdbx_description
1 polymer ?
#
loop_
_entity_poly.entity_id
_entity_poly.type
_entity_poly.pdbx_seq_one_letter_code
_entity_poly.pdbx_strand_id
1 'polypeptide(L)'
;MNIPISVETFESIAASVLEAIRPITEWSYQGEPQYYADDISFFAYDSRLDDAELSTEADSLAIYFDTAGVKESVVDRIYSAIVDEFSRRGIRLTRSGDIDGGSQGLVYDVSLMAARKVPKTVGEFVSWVQADYRLPDKPAAVKKAAELMKVKEITVWQWMKGARQVSPSMLLLMEFIASVYAPVERPGISD
;
A
#
# COMPACT_ATOMS: atom_id res chain seq x y z
N MET A 1 -13.49 13.40 0.02
CA MET A 1 -14.07 13.31 1.38
C MET A 1 -13.29 12.20 2.06
N ASN A 2 -12.42 12.55 3.02
CA ASN A 2 -11.65 11.55 3.76
C ASN A 2 -12.64 10.83 4.70
N ILE A 3 -12.71 9.51 4.61
CA ILE A 3 -13.49 8.70 5.54
C ILE A 3 -12.53 8.43 6.71
N PRO A 4 -12.87 8.86 7.93
CA PRO A 4 -12.03 8.62 9.09
C PRO A 4 -11.95 7.11 9.39
N ILE A 5 -10.83 6.70 9.94
CA ILE A 5 -10.59 5.31 10.35
C ILE A 5 -10.67 5.28 11.88
N SER A 6 -11.38 4.32 12.47
CA SER A 6 -11.35 4.19 13.93
C SER A 6 -9.94 3.85 14.41
N VAL A 7 -9.53 4.43 15.54
CA VAL A 7 -8.21 4.18 16.13
C VAL A 7 -7.98 2.69 16.37
N GLU A 8 -8.98 1.97 16.90
CA GLU A 8 -8.91 0.52 17.15
C GLU A 8 -8.62 -0.27 15.86
N THR A 9 -9.33 0.05 14.77
CA THR A 9 -9.09 -0.59 13.46
C THR A 9 -7.69 -0.27 12.96
N PHE A 10 -7.24 0.97 13.14
CA PHE A 10 -5.92 1.39 12.73
C PHE A 10 -4.82 0.66 13.49
N GLU A 11 -4.93 0.53 14.81
CA GLU A 11 -3.97 -0.20 15.66
C GLU A 11 -3.83 -1.67 15.25
N SER A 12 -4.96 -2.33 14.94
CA SER A 12 -4.95 -3.70 14.42
C SER A 12 -4.20 -3.81 13.09
N ILE A 13 -4.40 -2.84 12.19
CA ILE A 13 -3.68 -2.78 10.92
C ILE A 13 -2.19 -2.49 11.15
N ALA A 14 -1.86 -1.57 12.04
CA ALA A 14 -0.49 -1.20 12.36
C ALA A 14 0.32 -2.38 12.91
N ALA A 15 -0.25 -3.17 13.81
CA ALA A 15 0.38 -4.41 14.29
C ALA A 15 0.68 -5.39 13.15
N SER A 16 -0.27 -5.58 12.24
CA SER A 16 -0.10 -6.42 11.03
C SER A 16 0.93 -5.85 10.05
N VAL A 17 1.11 -4.53 10.00
CA VAL A 17 2.17 -3.88 9.19
C VAL A 17 3.54 -4.19 9.77
N LEU A 18 3.74 -4.05 11.09
CA LEU A 18 5.01 -4.36 11.75
C LEU A 18 5.44 -5.81 11.51
N GLU A 19 4.52 -6.75 11.65
CA GLU A 19 4.78 -8.16 11.33
C GLU A 19 5.21 -8.37 9.87
N ALA A 20 4.55 -7.69 8.93
CA ALA A 20 4.84 -7.84 7.51
C ALA A 20 6.21 -7.26 7.12
N ILE A 21 6.64 -6.16 7.75
CA ILE A 21 7.95 -5.53 7.48
C ILE A 21 9.09 -6.13 8.28
N ARG A 22 8.80 -6.90 9.34
CA ARG A 22 9.81 -7.47 10.25
C ARG A 22 11.00 -8.10 9.52
N PRO A 23 10.82 -8.97 8.50
CA PRO A 23 11.95 -9.61 7.83
C PRO A 23 12.91 -8.65 7.11
N ILE A 24 12.43 -7.48 6.68
CA ILE A 24 13.28 -6.49 5.99
C ILE A 24 13.96 -5.50 6.96
N THR A 25 13.62 -5.58 8.24
CA THR A 25 14.19 -4.74 9.30
C THR A 25 15.27 -5.48 10.11
N GLU A 26 15.63 -6.71 9.71
CA GLU A 26 16.64 -7.53 10.39
C GLU A 26 18.03 -6.93 10.26
N TRP A 27 18.75 -6.92 11.37
CA TRP A 27 20.18 -6.63 11.47
C TRP A 27 20.83 -7.54 12.50
N SER A 28 22.16 -7.62 12.54
CA SER A 28 22.87 -8.52 13.48
C SER A 28 23.63 -7.73 14.52
N TYR A 29 23.45 -8.11 15.78
CA TYR A 29 24.24 -7.61 16.92
C TYR A 29 24.86 -8.79 17.66
N GLN A 30 26.18 -8.83 17.75
CA GLN A 30 26.94 -9.92 18.38
C GLN A 30 26.61 -11.33 17.87
N GLY A 31 26.15 -11.45 16.60
CA GLY A 31 25.76 -12.72 16.00
C GLY A 31 24.29 -13.10 16.20
N GLU A 32 23.53 -12.34 17.00
CA GLU A 32 22.10 -12.56 17.21
C GLU A 32 21.27 -11.65 16.30
N PRO A 33 20.15 -12.14 15.73
CA PRO A 33 19.25 -11.31 14.93
C PRO A 33 18.52 -10.30 15.82
N GLN A 34 18.47 -9.07 15.35
CA GLN A 34 17.70 -7.96 15.92
C GLN A 34 16.80 -7.38 14.83
N TYR A 35 15.74 -6.71 15.21
CA TYR A 35 14.77 -6.17 14.26
C TYR A 35 14.44 -4.72 14.59
N TYR A 36 14.68 -3.79 13.67
CA TYR A 36 14.23 -2.40 13.83
C TYR A 36 12.72 -2.29 14.00
N ALA A 37 11.94 -3.28 13.51
CA ALA A 37 10.48 -3.31 13.71
C ALA A 37 10.09 -3.31 15.21
N ASP A 38 10.95 -3.80 16.10
CA ASP A 38 10.69 -3.83 17.53
C ASP A 38 10.84 -2.44 18.18
N ASP A 39 11.52 -1.50 17.51
CA ASP A 39 11.75 -0.13 17.95
C ASP A 39 10.80 0.87 17.27
N ILE A 40 9.89 0.37 16.40
CA ILE A 40 8.91 1.21 15.69
C ILE A 40 7.60 1.18 16.46
N SER A 41 7.04 2.36 16.72
CA SER A 41 5.69 2.49 17.25
C SER A 41 4.83 3.42 16.40
N PHE A 42 3.53 3.14 16.40
CA PHE A 42 2.53 3.90 15.68
C PHE A 42 1.58 4.57 16.67
N PHE A 43 1.27 5.82 16.42
CA PHE A 43 0.26 6.56 17.17
C PHE A 43 -0.70 7.24 16.21
N ALA A 44 -1.93 6.76 16.16
CA ALA A 44 -2.99 7.30 15.33
C ALA A 44 -3.87 8.25 16.14
N TYR A 45 -4.19 9.43 15.59
CA TYR A 45 -4.94 10.46 16.28
C TYR A 45 -5.75 11.33 15.31
N ASP A 46 -6.72 12.05 15.85
CA ASP A 46 -7.44 13.12 15.15
C ASP A 46 -6.69 14.43 15.37
N SER A 47 -6.11 14.98 14.31
CA SER A 47 -5.31 16.21 14.36
C SER A 47 -6.10 17.46 14.77
N ARG A 48 -7.44 17.36 14.81
CA ARG A 48 -8.34 18.45 15.21
C ARG A 48 -8.61 18.50 16.71
N LEU A 49 -8.22 17.46 17.45
CA LEU A 49 -8.39 17.39 18.90
C LEU A 49 -7.14 17.90 19.61
N ASP A 50 -7.35 18.71 20.64
CA ASP A 50 -6.26 19.19 21.51
C ASP A 50 -5.67 18.05 22.36
N ASP A 51 -6.47 17.01 22.64
CA ASP A 51 -6.07 15.82 23.37
C ASP A 51 -6.18 14.58 22.46
N ALA A 52 -5.06 14.15 21.94
CA ALA A 52 -4.95 13.03 21.02
C ALA A 52 -5.32 11.68 21.67
N GLU A 53 -5.21 11.55 23.00
CA GLU A 53 -5.55 10.30 23.72
C GLU A 53 -7.07 10.03 23.74
N LEU A 54 -7.89 11.05 23.47
CA LEU A 54 -9.35 10.94 23.40
C LEU A 54 -9.85 10.62 21.98
N SER A 55 -8.96 10.46 21.01
CA SER A 55 -9.34 10.21 19.64
C SER A 55 -9.99 8.84 19.47
N THR A 56 -11.19 8.80 18.91
CA THR A 56 -11.86 7.56 18.48
C THR A 56 -11.68 7.29 16.98
N GLU A 57 -11.35 8.34 16.23
CA GLU A 57 -11.09 8.32 14.79
C GLU A 57 -9.72 8.92 14.51
N ALA A 58 -9.05 8.48 13.46
CA ALA A 58 -7.74 8.96 13.07
C ALA A 58 -7.77 9.58 11.68
N ASP A 59 -7.21 10.78 11.54
CA ASP A 59 -6.85 11.42 10.28
C ASP A 59 -5.33 11.59 10.14
N SER A 60 -4.59 11.31 11.22
CA SER A 60 -3.14 11.49 11.31
C SER A 60 -2.48 10.29 11.98
N LEU A 61 -1.24 10.02 11.58
CA LEU A 61 -0.39 8.95 12.08
C LEU A 61 0.99 9.49 12.39
N ALA A 62 1.43 9.38 13.62
CA ALA A 62 2.82 9.52 13.99
C ALA A 62 3.50 8.13 13.97
N ILE A 63 4.61 8.02 13.27
CA ILE A 63 5.47 6.84 13.24
C ILE A 63 6.74 7.22 14.02
N TYR A 64 6.90 6.67 15.19
CA TYR A 64 8.09 6.85 16.01
C TYR A 64 9.11 5.77 15.66
N PHE A 65 10.29 6.21 15.26
CA PHE A 65 11.43 5.35 14.98
C PHE A 65 12.70 6.15 15.23
N ASP A 66 13.45 5.81 16.31
CA ASP A 66 14.74 6.41 16.58
C ASP A 66 15.73 5.99 15.50
N THR A 67 16.13 6.95 14.66
CA THR A 67 17.06 6.73 13.55
C THR A 67 18.52 6.98 13.93
N ALA A 68 18.81 7.27 15.20
CA ALA A 68 20.18 7.54 15.66
C ALA A 68 21.10 6.34 15.37
N GLY A 69 22.13 6.56 14.56
CA GLY A 69 23.10 5.52 14.19
C GLY A 69 22.61 4.55 13.08
N VAL A 70 21.40 4.69 12.59
CA VAL A 70 20.88 3.91 11.47
C VAL A 70 21.27 4.59 10.16
N LYS A 71 21.71 3.79 9.16
CA LYS A 71 22.03 4.33 7.84
C LYS A 71 20.77 4.87 7.15
N GLU A 72 20.85 6.06 6.55
CA GLU A 72 19.75 6.72 5.85
C GLU A 72 19.03 5.78 4.85
N SER A 73 19.79 5.04 4.04
CA SER A 73 19.23 4.07 3.09
C SER A 73 18.43 2.93 3.74
N VAL A 74 18.71 2.61 5.00
CA VAL A 74 17.92 1.63 5.78
C VAL A 74 16.65 2.28 6.29
N VAL A 75 16.76 3.51 6.79
CA VAL A 75 15.62 4.32 7.25
C VAL A 75 14.62 4.50 6.12
N ASP A 76 15.07 4.94 4.93
CA ASP A 76 14.22 5.12 3.75
C ASP A 76 13.53 3.82 3.33
N ARG A 77 14.25 2.70 3.36
CA ARG A 77 13.69 1.39 3.05
C ARG A 77 12.58 1.00 4.02
N ILE A 78 12.77 1.25 5.32
CA ILE A 78 11.79 0.94 6.35
C ILE A 78 10.54 1.78 6.17
N TYR A 79 10.67 3.11 6.04
CA TYR A 79 9.52 3.98 5.83
C TYR A 79 8.78 3.67 4.53
N SER A 80 9.50 3.39 3.43
CA SER A 80 8.88 2.98 2.18
C SER A 80 8.08 1.68 2.35
N ALA A 81 8.62 0.71 3.06
CA ALA A 81 7.92 -0.55 3.32
C ALA A 81 6.67 -0.36 4.19
N ILE A 82 6.73 0.52 5.20
CA ILE A 82 5.56 0.88 6.02
C ILE A 82 4.46 1.49 5.14
N VAL A 83 4.79 2.49 4.33
CA VAL A 83 3.84 3.15 3.43
C VAL A 83 3.23 2.15 2.45
N ASP A 84 4.05 1.26 1.88
CA ASP A 84 3.62 0.22 0.96
C ASP A 84 2.65 -0.76 1.63
N GLU A 85 2.92 -1.19 2.87
CA GLU A 85 2.06 -2.11 3.60
C GLU A 85 0.73 -1.48 4.00
N PHE A 86 0.71 -0.22 4.42
CA PHE A 86 -0.53 0.51 4.65
C PHE A 86 -1.33 0.66 3.35
N SER A 87 -0.67 0.98 2.25
CA SER A 87 -1.31 1.10 0.94
C SER A 87 -1.95 -0.22 0.48
N ARG A 88 -1.30 -1.37 0.70
CA ARG A 88 -1.88 -2.70 0.42
C ARG A 88 -3.16 -2.97 1.21
N ARG A 89 -3.30 -2.35 2.37
CA ARG A 89 -4.49 -2.45 3.24
C ARG A 89 -5.53 -1.37 2.97
N GLY A 90 -5.36 -0.60 1.89
CA GLY A 90 -6.30 0.43 1.47
C GLY A 90 -6.18 1.74 2.24
N ILE A 91 -5.06 1.95 2.94
CA ILE A 91 -4.75 3.19 3.66
C ILE A 91 -3.66 3.94 2.91
N ARG A 92 -3.93 5.19 2.55
CA ARG A 92 -2.93 6.09 1.99
C ARG A 92 -2.31 6.91 3.13
N LEU A 93 -1.00 6.90 3.19
CA LEU A 93 -0.20 7.78 4.05
C LEU A 93 0.44 8.86 3.18
N THR A 94 0.23 10.12 3.54
CA THR A 94 0.87 11.28 2.91
C THR A 94 1.69 12.00 3.96
N ARG A 95 3.01 12.07 3.80
CA ARG A 95 3.87 12.75 4.77
C ARG A 95 3.43 14.19 4.95
N SER A 96 3.15 14.60 6.18
CA SER A 96 2.71 15.94 6.56
C SER A 96 3.69 16.66 7.50
N GLY A 97 4.57 15.91 8.17
CA GLY A 97 5.53 16.47 9.10
C GLY A 97 6.61 15.50 9.53
N ASP A 98 7.37 15.92 10.51
CA ASP A 98 8.38 15.10 11.16
C ASP A 98 8.38 15.35 12.68
N ILE A 99 9.01 14.44 13.41
CA ILE A 99 9.18 14.50 14.86
C ILE A 99 10.65 14.78 15.10
N ASP A 100 10.94 15.87 15.79
CA ASP A 100 12.30 16.31 16.11
C ASP A 100 13.26 16.32 14.90
N GLY A 101 12.82 17.03 13.83
CA GLY A 101 13.59 17.13 12.57
C GLY A 101 13.77 15.81 11.84
N GLY A 102 12.89 14.84 12.09
CA GLY A 102 12.90 13.51 11.47
C GLY A 102 13.77 12.47 12.18
N SER A 103 14.52 12.87 13.23
CA SER A 103 15.40 11.94 13.97
C SER A 103 14.65 10.95 14.86
N GLN A 104 13.43 11.32 15.32
CA GLN A 104 12.59 10.49 16.18
C GLN A 104 11.34 9.94 15.47
N GLY A 105 11.08 10.36 14.25
CA GLY A 105 9.95 9.84 13.51
C GLY A 105 9.37 10.78 12.46
N LEU A 106 8.29 10.32 11.83
CA LEU A 106 7.57 11.06 10.79
C LEU A 106 6.07 11.11 11.09
N VAL A 107 5.42 12.17 10.62
CA VAL A 107 3.97 12.36 10.71
C VAL A 107 3.36 12.25 9.31
N TYR A 108 2.23 11.57 9.23
CA TYR A 108 1.49 11.35 7.99
C TYR A 108 0.02 11.71 8.18
N ASP A 109 -0.55 12.34 7.16
CA ASP A 109 -2.00 12.40 6.98
C ASP A 109 -2.49 11.02 6.54
N VAL A 110 -3.58 10.58 7.15
CA VAL A 110 -4.18 9.26 6.90
C VAL A 110 -5.47 9.44 6.10
N SER A 111 -5.63 8.65 5.04
CA SER A 111 -6.89 8.59 4.31
C SER A 111 -7.18 7.17 3.84
N LEU A 112 -8.45 6.77 3.92
CA LEU A 112 -8.88 5.55 3.25
C LEU A 112 -8.76 5.75 1.74
N MET A 113 -8.08 4.83 1.10
CA MET A 113 -8.14 4.74 -0.37
C MET A 113 -9.58 4.38 -0.73
N ALA A 114 -10.16 5.12 -1.67
CA ALA A 114 -11.47 4.76 -2.20
C ALA A 114 -11.43 3.27 -2.56
N ALA A 115 -12.41 2.50 -2.07
CA ALA A 115 -12.50 1.09 -2.38
C ALA A 115 -12.39 0.93 -3.89
N ARG A 116 -11.27 0.37 -4.37
CA ARG A 116 -11.06 0.18 -5.79
C ARG A 116 -12.17 -0.71 -6.28
N LYS A 117 -12.89 -0.24 -7.29
CA LYS A 117 -13.93 -1.05 -7.89
C LYS A 117 -13.28 -2.32 -8.44
N VAL A 118 -13.52 -3.43 -7.76
CA VAL A 118 -13.02 -4.73 -8.21
C VAL A 118 -13.57 -5.01 -9.59
N PRO A 119 -12.72 -5.26 -10.60
CA PRO A 119 -13.18 -5.46 -11.97
C PRO A 119 -14.02 -6.75 -12.05
N LYS A 120 -15.25 -6.62 -12.52
CA LYS A 120 -16.18 -7.74 -12.71
C LYS A 120 -16.19 -8.28 -14.13
N THR A 121 -15.62 -7.53 -15.06
CA THR A 121 -15.51 -7.88 -16.47
C THR A 121 -14.07 -7.78 -16.96
N VAL A 122 -13.76 -8.49 -18.05
CA VAL A 122 -12.42 -8.39 -18.66
C VAL A 122 -12.12 -6.97 -19.14
N GLY A 123 -13.13 -6.25 -19.64
CA GLY A 123 -12.97 -4.85 -20.04
C GLY A 123 -12.60 -3.93 -18.88
N GLU A 124 -13.27 -4.10 -17.74
CA GLU A 124 -12.93 -3.38 -16.50
C GLU A 124 -11.54 -3.75 -16.00
N PHE A 125 -11.16 -5.04 -16.04
CA PHE A 125 -9.82 -5.50 -15.65
C PHE A 125 -8.73 -4.90 -16.53
N VAL A 126 -8.91 -4.87 -17.85
CA VAL A 126 -7.95 -4.23 -18.78
C VAL A 126 -7.84 -2.73 -18.51
N SER A 127 -8.97 -2.05 -18.25
CA SER A 127 -8.95 -0.63 -17.89
C SER A 127 -8.27 -0.38 -16.56
N TRP A 128 -8.48 -1.27 -15.59
CA TRP A 128 -7.77 -1.24 -14.31
C TRP A 128 -6.26 -1.43 -14.51
N VAL A 129 -5.83 -2.44 -15.30
CA VAL A 129 -4.42 -2.67 -15.63
C VAL A 129 -3.82 -1.45 -16.33
N GLN A 130 -4.54 -0.81 -17.25
CA GLN A 130 -4.06 0.38 -17.93
C GLN A 130 -3.75 1.52 -16.96
N ALA A 131 -4.70 1.81 -16.05
CA ALA A 131 -4.56 2.87 -15.07
C ALA A 131 -3.46 2.58 -14.05
N ASP A 132 -3.47 1.39 -13.46
CA ASP A 132 -2.58 1.02 -12.37
C ASP A 132 -1.11 0.85 -12.81
N TYR A 133 -0.90 0.34 -14.04
CA TYR A 133 0.44 0.22 -14.63
C TYR A 133 0.83 1.42 -15.50
N ARG A 134 0.01 2.50 -15.51
CA ARG A 134 0.25 3.73 -16.29
C ARG A 134 0.59 3.46 -17.76
N LEU A 135 -0.12 2.50 -18.37
CA LEU A 135 0.16 2.08 -19.73
C LEU A 135 -0.39 3.08 -20.75
N PRO A 136 0.34 3.35 -21.82
CA PRO A 136 0.02 4.44 -22.75
C PRO A 136 -1.28 4.19 -23.53
N ASP A 137 -1.62 2.94 -23.80
CA ASP A 137 -2.76 2.58 -24.63
C ASP A 137 -3.38 1.24 -24.25
N LYS A 138 -4.52 0.96 -24.86
CA LYS A 138 -5.27 -0.28 -24.64
C LYS A 138 -4.55 -1.55 -25.11
N PRO A 139 -3.83 -1.57 -26.25
CA PRO A 139 -3.00 -2.72 -26.63
C PRO A 139 -1.96 -3.10 -25.59
N ALA A 140 -1.23 -2.11 -25.04
CA ALA A 140 -0.27 -2.34 -23.96
C ALA A 140 -0.94 -2.92 -22.71
N ALA A 141 -2.13 -2.40 -22.36
CA ALA A 141 -2.92 -2.90 -21.25
C ALA A 141 -3.40 -4.35 -21.47
N VAL A 142 -3.85 -4.68 -22.66
CA VAL A 142 -4.24 -6.06 -23.02
C VAL A 142 -3.05 -7.02 -22.95
N LYS A 143 -1.88 -6.62 -23.43
CA LYS A 143 -0.65 -7.39 -23.32
C LYS A 143 -0.31 -7.65 -21.86
N LYS A 144 -0.32 -6.61 -21.02
CA LYS A 144 -0.04 -6.73 -19.57
C LYS A 144 -1.08 -7.58 -18.86
N ALA A 145 -2.35 -7.41 -19.16
CA ALA A 145 -3.43 -8.24 -18.61
C ALA A 145 -3.26 -9.72 -18.99
N ALA A 146 -2.87 -10.00 -20.22
CA ALA A 146 -2.58 -11.36 -20.69
C ALA A 146 -1.41 -12.01 -19.94
N GLU A 147 -0.34 -11.25 -19.68
CA GLU A 147 0.80 -11.67 -18.84
C GLU A 147 0.36 -12.02 -17.41
N LEU A 148 -0.40 -11.13 -16.78
CA LEU A 148 -0.90 -11.33 -15.41
C LEU A 148 -1.81 -12.55 -15.28
N MET A 149 -2.68 -12.77 -16.25
CA MET A 149 -3.59 -13.92 -16.30
C MET A 149 -2.97 -15.18 -16.90
N LYS A 150 -1.72 -15.11 -17.38
CA LYS A 150 -1.01 -16.21 -18.07
C LYS A 150 -1.77 -16.80 -19.25
N VAL A 151 -2.36 -15.93 -20.07
CA VAL A 151 -3.09 -16.28 -21.29
C VAL A 151 -2.51 -15.54 -22.50
N LYS A 152 -2.96 -15.92 -23.71
CA LYS A 152 -2.56 -15.21 -24.95
C LYS A 152 -3.34 -13.90 -25.08
N GLU A 153 -2.73 -12.85 -25.62
CA GLU A 153 -3.37 -11.55 -25.88
C GLU A 153 -4.64 -11.69 -26.71
N ILE A 154 -4.61 -12.55 -27.74
CA ILE A 154 -5.80 -12.80 -28.57
C ILE A 154 -6.99 -13.33 -27.74
N THR A 155 -6.72 -14.09 -26.69
CA THR A 155 -7.77 -14.59 -25.77
C THR A 155 -8.42 -13.44 -25.02
N VAL A 156 -7.63 -12.48 -24.52
CA VAL A 156 -8.16 -11.28 -23.86
C VAL A 156 -9.03 -10.47 -24.80
N TRP A 157 -8.56 -10.25 -26.03
CA TRP A 157 -9.35 -9.58 -27.08
C TRP A 157 -10.66 -10.30 -27.41
N GLN A 158 -10.65 -11.65 -27.48
CA GLN A 158 -11.86 -12.44 -27.72
C GLN A 158 -12.87 -12.30 -26.58
N TRP A 159 -12.40 -12.31 -25.34
CA TRP A 159 -13.24 -12.08 -24.16
C TRP A 159 -13.85 -10.68 -24.15
N MET A 160 -13.05 -9.64 -24.42
CA MET A 160 -13.53 -8.27 -24.48
C MET A 160 -14.57 -8.02 -25.57
N LYS A 161 -14.49 -8.74 -26.70
CA LYS A 161 -15.44 -8.67 -27.80
C LYS A 161 -16.65 -9.60 -27.64
N GLY A 162 -16.71 -10.38 -26.57
CA GLY A 162 -17.76 -11.37 -26.36
C GLY A 162 -17.69 -12.59 -27.29
N ALA A 163 -16.60 -12.71 -28.09
CA ALA A 163 -16.41 -13.83 -29.00
C ALA A 163 -16.09 -15.15 -28.29
N ARG A 164 -15.75 -15.08 -27.01
CA ARG A 164 -15.49 -16.21 -26.14
C ARG A 164 -15.97 -15.89 -24.72
N GLN A 165 -16.60 -16.85 -24.06
CA GLN A 165 -16.99 -16.70 -22.65
C GLN A 165 -15.77 -16.83 -21.74
N VAL A 166 -15.77 -16.05 -20.68
CA VAL A 166 -14.78 -16.09 -19.58
C VAL A 166 -15.25 -17.13 -18.58
N SER A 167 -14.35 -18.00 -18.14
CA SER A 167 -14.70 -18.95 -17.07
C SER A 167 -14.85 -18.24 -15.72
N PRO A 168 -15.70 -18.75 -14.81
CA PRO A 168 -15.80 -18.21 -13.45
C PRO A 168 -14.46 -18.18 -12.71
N SER A 169 -13.62 -19.18 -12.88
CA SER A 169 -12.28 -19.24 -12.28
C SER A 169 -11.37 -18.10 -12.78
N MET A 170 -11.52 -17.68 -14.05
CA MET A 170 -10.75 -16.58 -14.59
C MET A 170 -11.24 -15.23 -14.06
N LEU A 171 -12.55 -15.06 -13.84
CA LEU A 171 -13.11 -13.88 -13.18
C LEU A 171 -12.58 -13.76 -11.75
N LEU A 172 -12.59 -14.84 -10.98
CA LEU A 172 -12.00 -14.86 -9.63
C LEU A 172 -10.50 -14.55 -9.64
N LEU A 173 -9.75 -15.04 -10.64
CA LEU A 173 -8.34 -14.70 -10.78
C LEU A 173 -8.13 -13.21 -11.06
N MET A 174 -8.95 -12.58 -11.90
CA MET A 174 -8.88 -11.12 -12.15
C MET A 174 -9.18 -10.32 -10.88
N GLU A 175 -10.20 -10.72 -10.12
CA GLU A 175 -10.54 -10.11 -8.83
C GLU A 175 -9.38 -10.25 -7.84
N PHE A 176 -8.78 -11.44 -7.75
CA PHE A 176 -7.62 -11.69 -6.90
C PHE A 176 -6.41 -10.85 -7.32
N ILE A 177 -6.07 -10.80 -8.63
CA ILE A 177 -4.98 -9.99 -9.16
C ILE A 177 -5.21 -8.50 -8.80
N ALA A 178 -6.42 -7.98 -9.03
CA ALA A 178 -6.73 -6.60 -8.74
C ALA A 178 -6.65 -6.27 -7.23
N SER A 179 -6.90 -7.24 -6.36
CA SER A 179 -6.80 -7.06 -4.91
C SER A 179 -5.37 -7.13 -4.38
N VAL A 180 -4.51 -7.95 -5.00
CA VAL A 180 -3.14 -8.23 -4.49
C VAL A 180 -2.07 -7.37 -5.19
N TYR A 181 -2.25 -7.11 -6.50
CA TYR A 181 -1.25 -6.44 -7.32
C TYR A 181 -1.55 -4.96 -7.61
N ALA A 182 -2.33 -4.30 -6.75
CA ALA A 182 -2.45 -2.85 -6.85
C ALA A 182 -1.04 -2.24 -6.79
N PRO A 183 -0.52 -1.60 -7.87
CA PRO A 183 0.79 -0.99 -7.81
C PRO A 183 0.76 0.13 -6.77
N VAL A 184 1.71 0.07 -5.86
CA VAL A 184 1.97 1.15 -4.92
C VAL A 184 2.41 2.36 -5.73
N GLU A 185 1.70 3.47 -5.59
CA GLU A 185 2.20 4.75 -6.12
C GLU A 185 3.53 5.05 -5.43
N ARG A 186 4.65 4.86 -6.13
CA ARG A 186 5.91 5.40 -5.63
C ARG A 186 5.77 6.91 -5.65
N PRO A 187 5.99 7.62 -4.54
CA PRO A 187 6.09 9.07 -4.56
C PRO A 187 7.13 9.45 -5.61
N GLY A 188 6.76 10.33 -6.54
CA GLY A 188 7.58 10.67 -7.67
C GLY A 188 8.97 11.12 -7.22
N ILE A 189 9.98 10.41 -7.68
CA ILE A 189 11.32 10.97 -7.84
C ILE A 189 11.14 11.97 -8.98
N SER A 190 11.03 13.24 -8.63
CA SER A 190 11.15 14.33 -9.60
C SER A 190 12.60 14.32 -10.04
N ASP A 191 12.82 14.08 -11.35
CA ASP A 191 14.11 14.31 -12.02
C ASP A 191 14.50 15.79 -11.96
#